data_0a2553f7c2d2c6d2a71a68fe564d6079
#
_entry.id   0a2553f7c2d2c6d2a71a68fe564d6079
#
_cell.length_a   1.000
_cell.length_b   1.000
_cell.length_c   1.000
_cell.angle_alpha   90.00
_cell.angle_beta   90.00
_cell.angle_gamma   90.00
#
_symmetry.space_group_name_H-M   'P 1'
#
loop_
_entity.id
_entity.type
_entity.pdbx_description
1 polymer ?
#
loop_
_entity_poly.entity_id
_entity_poly.type
_entity_poly.pdbx_seq_one_letter_code
_entity_poly.pdbx_strand_id
1 'polypeptide(L)'
;RILSLNIIRQGFKAKQFNAAKTWNKELPILEEKRLKKIEEAKKEAERQKKLAEEKMETAAAEILPVLEDYKSKATPTDSGLLIYTIKEGTGEKAKQGQTVKLFYEGYFTDGKLFATNVKDIDVKCGTYDEQKEQRGFYNLMPMQISADAQMIPGFKEGVFSMSKGE
;
A
#
# COMPACT_ATOMS: atom_id res chain seq x y z
N ARG A 1 36.81 -12.39 -2.16
CA ARG A 1 37.60 -11.38 -2.90
C ARG A 1 38.34 -12.07 -4.04
N ILE A 2 38.11 -11.65 -5.31
CA ILE A 2 38.87 -12.19 -6.46
C ILE A 2 40.21 -11.48 -6.46
N LEU A 3 41.30 -12.24 -6.38
CA LEU A 3 42.66 -11.71 -6.36
C LEU A 3 43.28 -11.62 -7.76
N SER A 4 42.90 -12.52 -8.67
CA SER A 4 43.33 -12.51 -10.05
C SER A 4 42.31 -13.19 -10.96
N LEU A 5 42.30 -12.79 -12.25
CA LEU A 5 41.48 -13.40 -13.30
C LEU A 5 42.34 -13.61 -14.54
N ASN A 6 42.51 -14.86 -14.96
CA ASN A 6 43.24 -15.20 -16.17
C ASN A 6 42.28 -15.62 -17.30
N ILE A 7 42.33 -14.93 -18.44
CA ILE A 7 41.49 -15.24 -19.60
C ILE A 7 42.25 -16.15 -20.54
N ILE A 8 41.83 -17.41 -20.70
CA ILE A 8 42.41 -18.37 -21.63
C ILE A 8 41.62 -18.31 -22.93
N ARG A 9 42.26 -17.96 -24.03
CA ARG A 9 41.64 -17.88 -25.35
C ARG A 9 41.95 -19.18 -26.15
N GLN A 10 40.91 -19.98 -26.41
CA GLN A 10 41.05 -21.21 -27.20
C GLN A 10 40.33 -21.05 -28.55
N GLY A 11 40.99 -21.55 -29.62
CA GLY A 11 40.50 -21.50 -30.99
C GLY A 11 40.82 -20.19 -31.74
N PHE A 12 40.75 -20.28 -33.07
CA PHE A 12 41.12 -19.20 -33.96
C PHE A 12 40.29 -17.92 -33.75
N LYS A 13 38.98 -18.04 -33.68
CA LYS A 13 38.07 -16.90 -33.46
C LYS A 13 38.33 -16.21 -32.12
N ALA A 14 38.58 -16.97 -31.04
CA ALA A 14 38.87 -16.41 -29.73
C ALA A 14 40.21 -15.66 -29.67
N LYS A 15 41.20 -16.14 -30.42
CA LYS A 15 42.51 -15.47 -30.53
C LYS A 15 42.43 -14.15 -31.28
N GLN A 16 41.53 -14.02 -32.25
CA GLN A 16 41.31 -12.81 -33.03
C GLN A 16 40.33 -11.82 -32.33
N PHE A 17 39.64 -12.25 -31.29
CA PHE A 17 38.69 -11.39 -30.59
C PHE A 17 39.39 -10.24 -29.87
N ASN A 18 39.05 -9.03 -30.26
CA ASN A 18 39.50 -7.80 -29.61
C ASN A 18 38.39 -7.24 -28.71
N ALA A 19 38.51 -7.49 -27.42
CA ALA A 19 37.53 -7.08 -26.44
C ALA A 19 37.29 -5.56 -26.40
N ALA A 20 38.35 -4.78 -26.48
CA ALA A 20 38.25 -3.31 -26.45
C ALA A 20 37.53 -2.77 -27.71
N LYS A 21 37.83 -3.30 -28.88
CA LYS A 21 37.17 -2.91 -30.13
C LYS A 21 35.67 -3.29 -30.11
N THR A 22 35.37 -4.49 -29.64
CA THR A 22 33.96 -4.94 -29.49
C THR A 22 33.22 -4.12 -28.47
N TRP A 23 33.82 -3.85 -27.31
CA TRP A 23 33.25 -3.02 -26.26
C TRP A 23 32.91 -1.61 -26.75
N ASN A 24 33.87 -0.94 -27.36
CA ASN A 24 33.66 0.42 -27.87
C ASN A 24 32.58 0.49 -28.97
N LYS A 25 32.39 -0.59 -29.74
CA LYS A 25 31.32 -0.69 -30.73
C LYS A 25 29.96 -0.94 -30.10
N GLU A 26 29.89 -1.82 -29.11
CA GLU A 26 28.61 -2.25 -28.48
C GLU A 26 28.13 -1.28 -27.37
N LEU A 27 29.08 -0.59 -26.72
CA LEU A 27 28.76 0.30 -25.60
C LEU A 27 27.70 1.36 -25.95
N PRO A 28 27.82 2.12 -27.04
CA PRO A 28 26.81 3.13 -27.42
C PRO A 28 25.45 2.51 -27.66
N ILE A 29 25.39 1.31 -28.25
CA ILE A 29 24.15 0.57 -28.51
C ILE A 29 23.48 0.13 -27.20
N LEU A 30 24.30 -0.33 -26.25
CA LEU A 30 23.80 -0.71 -24.91
C LEU A 30 23.30 0.49 -24.13
N GLU A 31 23.99 1.62 -24.20
CA GLU A 31 23.56 2.86 -23.56
C GLU A 31 22.26 3.38 -24.16
N GLU A 32 22.12 3.40 -25.48
CA GLU A 32 20.87 3.77 -26.13
C GLU A 32 19.70 2.86 -25.71
N LYS A 33 19.92 1.54 -25.71
CA LYS A 33 18.92 0.58 -25.23
C LYS A 33 18.55 0.79 -23.77
N ARG A 34 19.54 1.11 -22.92
CA ARG A 34 19.31 1.42 -21.51
C ARG A 34 18.47 2.69 -21.35
N LEU A 35 18.82 3.74 -22.08
CA LEU A 35 18.08 5.00 -22.04
C LEU A 35 16.63 4.83 -22.49
N LYS A 36 16.40 4.10 -23.61
CA LYS A 36 15.05 3.77 -24.07
C LYS A 36 14.24 3.02 -23.01
N LYS A 37 14.82 1.99 -22.37
CA LYS A 37 14.14 1.26 -21.29
C LYS A 37 13.80 2.15 -20.09
N ILE A 38 14.70 3.07 -19.73
CA ILE A 38 14.45 4.03 -18.64
C ILE A 38 13.30 4.98 -19.01
N GLU A 39 13.28 5.47 -20.25
CA GLU A 39 12.23 6.36 -20.73
C GLU A 39 10.86 5.65 -20.79
N GLU A 40 10.83 4.42 -21.33
CA GLU A 40 9.63 3.59 -21.36
C GLU A 40 9.11 3.30 -19.94
N ALA A 41 10.01 2.93 -19.00
CA ALA A 41 9.66 2.71 -17.61
C ALA A 41 9.11 3.97 -16.93
N LYS A 42 9.68 5.15 -17.23
CA LYS A 42 9.16 6.42 -16.71
C LYS A 42 7.78 6.74 -17.25
N LYS A 43 7.55 6.57 -18.56
CA LYS A 43 6.23 6.78 -19.18
C LYS A 43 5.17 5.84 -18.60
N GLU A 44 5.54 4.57 -18.41
CA GLU A 44 4.62 3.59 -17.81
C GLU A 44 4.32 3.93 -16.33
N ALA A 45 5.33 4.31 -15.55
CA ALA A 45 5.14 4.73 -14.17
C ALA A 45 4.23 5.98 -14.05
N GLU A 46 4.40 6.95 -14.96
CA GLU A 46 3.55 8.14 -15.01
C GLU A 46 2.10 7.78 -15.39
N ARG A 47 1.93 6.88 -16.35
CA ARG A 47 0.61 6.37 -16.75
C ARG A 47 -0.09 5.65 -15.59
N GLN A 48 0.63 4.77 -14.89
CA GLN A 48 0.09 4.05 -13.74
C GLN A 48 -0.28 5.01 -12.59
N LYS A 49 0.54 6.03 -12.37
CA LYS A 49 0.26 7.07 -11.38
C LYS A 49 -1.04 7.82 -11.70
N LYS A 50 -1.22 8.27 -12.94
CA LYS A 50 -2.46 8.95 -13.36
C LYS A 50 -3.69 8.06 -13.19
N LEU A 51 -3.58 6.79 -13.59
CA LEU A 51 -4.66 5.84 -13.42
C LEU A 51 -5.02 5.61 -11.94
N ALA A 52 -4.01 5.57 -11.06
CA ALA A 52 -4.25 5.46 -9.62
C ALA A 52 -4.90 6.72 -9.05
N GLU A 53 -4.48 7.92 -9.49
CA GLU A 53 -5.11 9.18 -9.11
C GLU A 53 -6.58 9.26 -9.55
N GLU A 54 -6.90 8.89 -10.81
CA GLU A 54 -8.27 8.83 -11.32
C GLU A 54 -9.15 7.86 -10.53
N LYS A 55 -8.63 6.68 -10.20
CA LYS A 55 -9.33 5.70 -9.35
C LYS A 55 -9.59 6.25 -7.95
N MET A 56 -8.60 6.90 -7.35
CA MET A 56 -8.74 7.52 -6.02
C MET A 56 -9.82 8.60 -6.03
N GLU A 57 -9.82 9.49 -7.03
CA GLU A 57 -10.81 10.55 -7.13
C GLU A 57 -12.22 9.99 -7.34
N THR A 58 -12.36 8.96 -8.18
CA THR A 58 -13.64 8.29 -8.39
C THR A 58 -14.13 7.62 -7.11
N ALA A 59 -13.27 6.88 -6.42
CA ALA A 59 -13.62 6.22 -5.17
C ALA A 59 -13.96 7.23 -4.07
N ALA A 60 -13.22 8.36 -4.00
CA ALA A 60 -13.50 9.44 -3.07
C ALA A 60 -14.87 10.08 -3.31
N ALA A 61 -15.24 10.33 -4.57
CA ALA A 61 -16.55 10.88 -4.92
C ALA A 61 -17.71 9.93 -4.56
N GLU A 62 -17.49 8.61 -4.63
CA GLU A 62 -18.49 7.62 -4.26
C GLU A 62 -18.66 7.49 -2.75
N ILE A 63 -17.56 7.53 -1.97
CA ILE A 63 -17.62 7.34 -0.52
C ILE A 63 -18.03 8.60 0.24
N LEU A 64 -17.71 9.79 -0.27
CA LEU A 64 -17.96 11.04 0.43
C LEU A 64 -19.41 11.22 0.89
N PRO A 65 -20.45 11.04 0.04
CA PRO A 65 -21.85 11.15 0.49
C PRO A 65 -22.22 10.11 1.56
N VAL A 66 -21.58 8.93 1.55
CA VAL A 66 -21.80 7.90 2.57
C VAL A 66 -21.21 8.35 3.92
N LEU A 67 -20.00 8.92 3.90
CA LEU A 67 -19.35 9.46 5.10
C LEU A 67 -20.14 10.64 5.68
N GLU A 68 -20.70 11.50 4.84
CA GLU A 68 -21.55 12.61 5.26
C GLU A 68 -22.86 12.10 5.90
N ASP A 69 -23.49 11.08 5.34
CA ASP A 69 -24.66 10.43 5.91
C ASP A 69 -24.33 9.81 7.28
N TYR A 70 -23.22 9.06 7.39
CA TYR A 70 -22.76 8.51 8.68
C TYR A 70 -22.50 9.59 9.71
N LYS A 71 -21.82 10.67 9.30
CA LYS A 71 -21.56 11.82 10.15
C LYS A 71 -22.84 12.47 10.68
N SER A 72 -23.89 12.55 9.85
CA SER A 72 -25.18 13.12 10.24
C SER A 72 -25.92 12.28 11.29
N LYS A 73 -25.68 10.96 11.31
CA LYS A 73 -26.30 9.99 12.23
C LYS A 73 -25.43 9.69 13.45
N ALA A 74 -24.18 10.14 13.44
CA ALA A 74 -23.21 9.83 14.48
C ALA A 74 -23.50 10.57 15.78
N THR A 75 -23.20 9.92 16.90
CA THR A 75 -23.32 10.48 18.25
C THR A 75 -21.94 10.94 18.73
N PRO A 76 -21.82 12.18 19.25
CA PRO A 76 -20.58 12.66 19.82
C PRO A 76 -20.26 11.99 21.15
N THR A 77 -18.98 11.64 21.36
CA THR A 77 -18.45 11.23 22.66
C THR A 77 -17.94 12.44 23.45
N ASP A 78 -17.56 12.24 24.69
CA ASP A 78 -16.99 13.30 25.55
C ASP A 78 -15.66 13.85 25.01
N SER A 79 -14.93 13.06 24.21
CA SER A 79 -13.69 13.49 23.54
C SER A 79 -13.93 14.30 22.26
N GLY A 80 -15.19 14.35 21.79
CA GLY A 80 -15.59 14.96 20.52
C GLY A 80 -15.48 14.01 19.32
N LEU A 81 -15.18 12.72 19.54
CA LEU A 81 -15.26 11.71 18.50
C LEU A 81 -16.72 11.47 18.11
N LEU A 82 -17.02 11.38 16.83
CA LEU A 82 -18.34 11.01 16.32
C LEU A 82 -18.38 9.51 16.03
N ILE A 83 -19.28 8.78 16.66
CA ILE A 83 -19.45 7.34 16.48
C ILE A 83 -20.83 7.05 15.88
N TYR A 84 -20.83 6.27 14.80
CA TYR A 84 -22.03 5.70 14.20
C TYR A 84 -21.83 4.20 13.99
N THR A 85 -22.67 3.39 14.64
CA THR A 85 -22.66 1.93 14.52
C THR A 85 -23.56 1.51 13.37
N ILE A 86 -22.96 0.97 12.30
CA ILE A 86 -23.69 0.49 11.11
C ILE A 86 -24.40 -0.83 11.42
N LYS A 87 -23.74 -1.67 12.22
CA LYS A 87 -24.25 -2.98 12.62
C LYS A 87 -23.85 -3.28 14.05
N GLU A 88 -24.83 -3.50 14.89
CA GLU A 88 -24.62 -3.89 16.29
C GLU A 88 -23.92 -5.25 16.40
N GLY A 89 -22.88 -5.30 17.22
CA GLY A 89 -22.21 -6.54 17.57
C GLY A 89 -23.08 -7.37 18.55
N THR A 90 -22.93 -8.69 18.46
CA THR A 90 -23.66 -9.63 19.34
C THR A 90 -22.83 -10.13 20.53
N GLY A 91 -21.54 -9.83 20.53
CA GLY A 91 -20.59 -10.25 21.55
C GLY A 91 -20.31 -9.20 22.61
N GLU A 92 -19.49 -9.58 23.59
CA GLU A 92 -19.02 -8.63 24.61
C GLU A 92 -18.04 -7.61 24.01
N LYS A 93 -17.98 -6.44 24.63
CA LYS A 93 -16.92 -5.45 24.37
C LYS A 93 -15.57 -6.01 24.77
N ALA A 94 -14.55 -5.65 23.99
CA ALA A 94 -13.20 -6.06 24.29
C ALA A 94 -12.70 -5.47 25.62
N LYS A 95 -12.05 -6.29 26.43
CA LYS A 95 -11.51 -5.91 27.75
C LYS A 95 -10.02 -5.57 27.62
N GLN A 96 -9.55 -4.72 28.51
CA GLN A 96 -8.13 -4.38 28.62
C GLN A 96 -7.24 -5.64 28.65
N GLY A 97 -6.18 -5.65 27.87
CA GLY A 97 -5.23 -6.77 27.74
C GLY A 97 -5.59 -7.80 26.67
N GLN A 98 -6.82 -7.79 26.16
CA GLN A 98 -7.23 -8.67 25.07
C GLN A 98 -6.70 -8.21 23.73
N THR A 99 -6.54 -9.15 22.79
CA THR A 99 -6.22 -8.86 21.40
C THR A 99 -7.47 -9.05 20.54
N VAL A 100 -7.88 -7.99 19.87
CA VAL A 100 -8.94 -8.01 18.86
C VAL A 100 -8.32 -8.10 17.48
N LYS A 101 -9.12 -8.56 16.52
CA LYS A 101 -8.74 -8.60 15.10
C LYS A 101 -9.79 -7.84 14.31
N LEU A 102 -9.35 -6.88 13.48
CA LEU A 102 -10.26 -6.01 12.75
C LEU A 102 -9.81 -5.77 11.30
N PHE A 103 -10.78 -5.47 10.46
CA PHE A 103 -10.57 -4.75 9.23
C PHE A 103 -10.81 -3.27 9.49
N TYR A 104 -10.14 -2.42 8.74
CA TYR A 104 -10.33 -0.98 8.84
C TYR A 104 -10.17 -0.30 7.48
N GLU A 105 -10.86 0.80 7.35
CA GLU A 105 -10.75 1.74 6.24
C GLU A 105 -10.64 3.14 6.83
N GLY A 106 -9.62 3.87 6.43
CA GLY A 106 -9.40 5.24 6.89
C GLY A 106 -9.45 6.21 5.71
N TYR A 107 -10.31 7.22 5.83
CA TYR A 107 -10.52 8.23 4.81
C TYR A 107 -10.21 9.62 5.35
N PHE A 108 -9.68 10.48 4.50
CA PHE A 108 -9.62 11.92 4.77
C PHE A 108 -11.02 12.55 4.62
N THR A 109 -11.15 13.79 5.05
CA THR A 109 -12.42 14.54 4.97
C THR A 109 -12.89 14.83 3.55
N ASP A 110 -12.01 14.69 2.56
CA ASP A 110 -12.32 14.78 1.13
C ASP A 110 -12.69 13.43 0.51
N GLY A 111 -12.83 12.38 1.31
CA GLY A 111 -13.16 11.01 0.87
C GLY A 111 -11.99 10.19 0.35
N LYS A 112 -10.77 10.75 0.27
CA LYS A 112 -9.61 9.99 -0.19
C LYS A 112 -9.16 8.98 0.87
N LEU A 113 -8.89 7.77 0.41
CA LEU A 113 -8.35 6.72 1.28
C LEU A 113 -6.93 7.06 1.72
N PHE A 114 -6.65 6.99 3.03
CA PHE A 114 -5.28 7.10 3.52
C PHE A 114 -4.71 5.77 4.03
N ALA A 115 -5.54 4.85 4.50
CA ALA A 115 -5.09 3.53 4.96
C ALA A 115 -6.25 2.53 5.00
N THR A 116 -5.96 1.28 4.61
CA THR A 116 -6.89 0.14 4.76
C THR A 116 -6.11 -1.17 4.79
N ASN A 117 -6.66 -2.19 5.43
CA ASN A 117 -6.23 -3.58 5.28
C ASN A 117 -7.26 -4.43 4.52
N VAL A 118 -8.18 -3.80 3.81
CA VAL A 118 -9.17 -4.46 2.94
C VAL A 118 -8.67 -4.40 1.50
N LYS A 119 -8.32 -5.55 0.91
CA LYS A 119 -7.73 -5.63 -0.43
C LYS A 119 -8.59 -4.97 -1.51
N ASP A 120 -9.90 -5.25 -1.50
CA ASP A 120 -10.82 -4.75 -2.53
C ASP A 120 -10.91 -3.22 -2.52
N ILE A 121 -10.78 -2.61 -1.36
CA ILE A 121 -10.77 -1.15 -1.20
C ILE A 121 -9.45 -0.57 -1.75
N ASP A 122 -8.30 -1.16 -1.44
CA ASP A 122 -7.01 -0.74 -1.99
C ASP A 122 -6.99 -0.85 -3.53
N VAL A 123 -7.57 -1.92 -4.10
CA VAL A 123 -7.71 -2.10 -5.56
C VAL A 123 -8.62 -1.02 -6.15
N LYS A 124 -9.77 -0.76 -5.52
CA LYS A 124 -10.75 0.24 -5.95
C LYS A 124 -10.14 1.64 -5.95
N CYS A 125 -9.41 1.98 -4.91
CA CYS A 125 -8.75 3.28 -4.76
C CYS A 125 -7.43 3.42 -5.55
N GLY A 126 -6.96 2.35 -6.23
CA GLY A 126 -5.72 2.39 -6.99
C GLY A 126 -4.45 2.38 -6.14
N THR A 127 -4.54 2.00 -4.87
CA THR A 127 -3.42 1.95 -3.89
C THR A 127 -2.95 0.52 -3.59
N TYR A 128 -3.50 -0.47 -4.31
CA TYR A 128 -3.09 -1.86 -4.16
C TYR A 128 -1.60 -2.06 -4.41
N ASP A 129 -0.97 -2.84 -3.53
CA ASP A 129 0.43 -3.19 -3.58
C ASP A 129 0.62 -4.69 -3.37
N GLU A 130 1.16 -5.37 -4.37
CA GLU A 130 1.44 -6.81 -4.33
C GLU A 130 2.41 -7.18 -3.19
N GLN A 131 3.34 -6.30 -2.85
CA GLN A 131 4.26 -6.53 -1.73
C GLN A 131 3.54 -6.53 -0.38
N LYS A 132 2.52 -5.67 -0.22
CA LYS A 132 1.64 -5.69 0.95
C LYS A 132 0.90 -7.03 1.03
N GLU A 133 0.39 -7.54 -0.09
CA GLU A 133 -0.31 -8.82 -0.14
C GLU A 133 0.61 -9.98 0.25
N GLN A 134 1.80 -10.06 -0.34
CA GLN A 134 2.80 -11.09 -0.02
C GLN A 134 3.22 -11.09 1.46
N ARG A 135 3.19 -9.92 2.11
CA ARG A 135 3.46 -9.77 3.56
C ARG A 135 2.24 -10.05 4.43
N GLY A 136 1.10 -10.42 3.86
CA GLY A 136 -0.13 -10.69 4.60
C GLY A 136 -0.82 -9.44 5.16
N PHE A 137 -0.58 -8.27 4.59
CA PHE A 137 -1.16 -7.00 5.06
C PHE A 137 -2.68 -6.97 4.93
N TYR A 138 -3.25 -7.63 3.93
CA TYR A 138 -4.69 -7.71 3.70
C TYR A 138 -5.38 -8.81 4.54
N ASN A 139 -4.92 -9.00 5.77
CA ASN A 139 -5.53 -9.87 6.74
C ASN A 139 -6.06 -9.05 7.91
N LEU A 140 -6.89 -9.68 8.74
CA LEU A 140 -7.35 -9.09 9.99
C LEU A 140 -6.18 -8.59 10.82
N MET A 141 -6.13 -7.29 11.08
CA MET A 141 -5.09 -6.64 11.88
C MET A 141 -5.29 -6.98 13.35
N PRO A 142 -4.31 -7.64 14.01
CA PRO A 142 -4.37 -7.83 15.45
C PRO A 142 -4.07 -6.51 16.17
N MET A 143 -4.89 -6.16 17.14
CA MET A 143 -4.72 -4.98 17.98
C MET A 143 -4.91 -5.36 19.45
N GLN A 144 -3.95 -5.04 20.29
CA GLN A 144 -4.07 -5.20 21.73
C GLN A 144 -4.86 -4.03 22.33
N ILE A 145 -5.87 -4.33 23.13
CA ILE A 145 -6.65 -3.35 23.89
C ILE A 145 -5.80 -2.91 25.08
N SER A 146 -5.07 -1.80 24.91
CA SER A 146 -4.21 -1.21 25.95
C SER A 146 -4.28 0.30 25.93
N ALA A 147 -4.27 0.92 27.10
CA ALA A 147 -4.18 2.38 27.23
C ALA A 147 -2.91 2.93 26.56
N ASP A 148 -1.80 2.16 26.62
CA ASP A 148 -0.48 2.52 26.07
C ASP A 148 -0.33 2.19 24.57
N ALA A 149 -1.39 1.67 23.90
CA ALA A 149 -1.34 1.38 22.48
C ALA A 149 -0.99 2.65 21.69
N GLN A 150 0.12 2.59 20.93
CA GLN A 150 0.59 3.70 20.10
C GLN A 150 -0.24 3.79 18.80
N MET A 151 -1.42 4.36 18.92
CA MET A 151 -2.36 4.55 17.83
C MET A 151 -2.97 5.94 17.87
N ILE A 152 -3.56 6.36 16.76
CA ILE A 152 -4.33 7.60 16.71
C ILE A 152 -5.43 7.55 17.79
N PRO A 153 -5.53 8.56 18.68
CA PRO A 153 -6.44 8.51 19.83
C PRO A 153 -7.89 8.19 19.46
N GLY A 154 -8.45 8.84 18.43
CA GLY A 154 -9.81 8.60 17.98
C GLY A 154 -10.03 7.18 17.44
N PHE A 155 -9.05 6.60 16.73
CA PHE A 155 -9.13 5.20 16.28
C PHE A 155 -9.13 4.24 17.46
N LYS A 156 -8.27 4.48 18.45
CA LYS A 156 -8.22 3.68 19.68
C LYS A 156 -9.55 3.74 20.44
N GLU A 157 -10.12 4.93 20.64
CA GLU A 157 -11.40 5.13 21.31
C GLU A 157 -12.54 4.42 20.56
N GLY A 158 -12.58 4.56 19.23
CA GLY A 158 -13.56 3.88 18.39
C GLY A 158 -13.50 2.36 18.56
N VAL A 159 -12.30 1.75 18.44
CA VAL A 159 -12.16 0.29 18.61
C VAL A 159 -12.52 -0.17 20.03
N PHE A 160 -12.22 0.61 21.06
CA PHE A 160 -12.56 0.25 22.43
C PHE A 160 -14.08 0.36 22.73
N SER A 161 -14.81 1.13 21.96
CA SER A 161 -16.27 1.21 22.06
C SER A 161 -17.00 0.05 21.41
N MET A 162 -16.35 -0.64 20.46
CA MET A 162 -16.96 -1.70 19.64
C MET A 162 -17.20 -3.00 20.42
N SER A 163 -18.23 -3.73 20.00
CA SER A 163 -18.54 -5.09 20.44
C SER A 163 -18.09 -6.11 19.42
N LYS A 164 -17.88 -7.36 19.84
CA LYS A 164 -17.52 -8.43 18.90
C LYS A 164 -18.62 -8.64 17.87
N GLY A 165 -18.26 -8.57 16.59
CA GLY A 165 -19.19 -8.74 15.46
C GLY A 165 -19.80 -7.45 14.93
N GLU A 166 -19.37 -6.32 15.48
CA GLU A 166 -19.65 -4.98 14.99
C GLU A 166 -18.80 -4.63 13.77
#